data_5d1d91c6fb80a1ea30c2390a38a62731
#
_entry.id   5d1d91c6fb80a1ea30c2390a38a62731
#
_cell.length_a   1.000
_cell.length_b   1.000
_cell.length_c   1.000
_cell.angle_alpha   90.00
_cell.angle_beta   90.00
_cell.angle_gamma   90.00
#
_symmetry.space_group_name_H-M   'P 1'
#
loop_
_entity.id
_entity.type
_entity.pdbx_description
1 polymer ?
#
loop_
_entity_poly.entity_id
_entity_poly.type
_entity_poly.pdbx_seq_one_letter_code
_entity_poly.pdbx_strand_id
1 'polypeptide(L)'
;QPGASLLYPADPVYTVGTHYIEVNIRRAYRRKEVFPLRDVVAPLIEDGADTHHAVMPPAQPFAPSSGGPGPYLEGGDIICYNNHLFVGESDIATNRAGTRWLDNYIGPFGYQVHPMPMKGAFLHLLGIMVLVREGLLLLHRDDLDCELPEVLADWEVIELTEDEAKAYATVGVSLDDSRYIMPSGLGRIADELARRGVEPIEIDYDHVSYWGGCVSCSTHAVSRDP
;
A
#
# COMPACT_ATOMS: atom_id res chain seq x y z
N GLN A 1 -12.54 1.89 -21.98
CA GLN A 1 -13.23 1.03 -21.01
C GLN A 1 -13.87 1.89 -19.95
N PRO A 2 -15.12 1.65 -19.64
CA PRO A 2 -15.68 2.22 -18.45
C PRO A 2 -15.02 1.55 -17.28
N GLY A 3 -14.52 2.29 -16.38
CA GLY A 3 -14.33 1.77 -15.10
C GLY A 3 -12.99 1.31 -14.83
N ALA A 4 -12.33 1.99 -14.42
CA ALA A 4 -11.55 1.93 -13.27
C ALA A 4 -12.18 1.05 -12.24
N SER A 5 -11.37 0.26 -11.66
CA SER A 5 -11.79 -0.57 -10.56
C SER A 5 -11.92 0.30 -9.31
N LEU A 6 -13.02 1.01 -9.17
CA LEU A 6 -13.41 1.66 -7.91
C LEU A 6 -13.49 0.67 -6.73
N LEU A 7 -13.19 -0.61 -7.00
CA LEU A 7 -13.06 -1.65 -5.98
C LEU A 7 -11.80 -1.47 -5.11
N TYR A 8 -10.80 -0.72 -5.59
CA TYR A 8 -9.51 -0.61 -4.92
C TYR A 8 -9.15 0.85 -4.60
N PRO A 9 -9.84 1.46 -3.61
CA PRO A 9 -9.61 2.85 -3.22
C PRO A 9 -8.24 3.10 -2.59
N ALA A 10 -7.50 2.06 -2.24
CA ALA A 10 -6.17 2.19 -1.68
C ALA A 10 -5.13 2.74 -2.68
N ASP A 11 -5.31 2.50 -4.00
CA ASP A 11 -4.28 2.84 -4.98
C ASP A 11 -4.22 4.32 -5.40
N PRO A 12 -5.37 5.04 -5.60
CA PRO A 12 -5.36 6.41 -6.10
C PRO A 12 -5.01 7.46 -5.06
N VAL A 13 -5.00 7.09 -3.79
CA VAL A 13 -4.76 7.99 -2.66
C VAL A 13 -3.93 7.31 -1.58
N TYR A 14 -3.29 8.11 -0.72
CA TYR A 14 -2.66 7.62 0.50
C TYR A 14 -2.88 8.60 1.65
N THR A 15 -3.16 8.08 2.84
CA THR A 15 -3.29 8.87 4.05
C THR A 15 -2.16 8.53 5.02
N VAL A 16 -1.47 9.55 5.52
CA VAL A 16 -0.44 9.43 6.55
C VAL A 16 -0.55 10.60 7.52
N GLY A 17 -0.72 10.30 8.82
CA GLY A 17 -1.05 11.33 9.81
C GLY A 17 -2.25 12.17 9.35
N THR A 18 -2.09 13.47 9.32
CA THR A 18 -3.09 14.42 8.84
C THR A 18 -2.99 14.73 7.32
N HIS A 19 -2.17 14.00 6.58
CA HIS A 19 -1.96 14.22 5.16
C HIS A 19 -2.79 13.25 4.33
N TYR A 20 -3.69 13.77 3.51
CA TYR A 20 -4.39 13.07 2.45
C TYR A 20 -3.73 13.42 1.12
N ILE A 21 -3.21 12.42 0.43
CA ILE A 21 -2.37 12.60 -0.75
C ILE A 21 -3.02 11.90 -1.94
N GLU A 22 -3.41 12.67 -2.96
CA GLU A 22 -3.81 12.13 -4.26
C GLU A 22 -2.57 11.82 -5.07
N VAL A 23 -2.46 10.57 -5.52
CA VAL A 23 -1.27 10.07 -6.20
C VAL A 23 -1.52 9.79 -7.69
N ASN A 24 -0.46 9.60 -8.46
CA ASN A 24 -0.55 9.31 -9.88
C ASN A 24 -0.42 7.81 -10.14
N ILE A 25 -1.53 7.13 -10.36
CA ILE A 25 -1.53 5.76 -10.85
C ILE A 25 -0.87 5.72 -12.23
N ARG A 26 0.05 4.77 -12.44
CA ARG A 26 0.76 4.62 -13.71
C ARG A 26 -0.19 4.37 -14.88
N ARG A 27 -1.21 3.52 -14.67
CA ARG A 27 -2.24 3.21 -15.67
C ARG A 27 -3.19 4.39 -15.84
N ALA A 28 -3.08 5.12 -16.95
CA ALA A 28 -3.80 6.38 -17.18
C ALA A 28 -5.33 6.26 -17.02
N TYR A 29 -5.94 5.13 -17.39
CA TYR A 29 -7.38 4.92 -17.28
C TYR A 29 -7.88 4.84 -15.82
N ARG A 30 -6.99 4.53 -14.87
CA ARG A 30 -7.29 4.47 -13.42
C ARG A 30 -7.19 5.83 -12.73
N ARG A 31 -6.51 6.82 -13.30
CA ARG A 31 -6.28 8.12 -12.64
C ARG A 31 -7.55 8.89 -12.27
N LYS A 32 -8.68 8.57 -12.89
CA LYS A 32 -9.99 9.13 -12.54
C LYS A 32 -10.60 8.52 -11.27
N GLU A 33 -10.04 7.45 -10.72
CA GLU A 33 -10.54 6.77 -9.53
C GLU A 33 -10.47 7.66 -8.28
N VAL A 34 -9.64 8.69 -8.29
CA VAL A 34 -9.55 9.66 -7.20
C VAL A 34 -10.82 10.53 -7.04
N PHE A 35 -11.57 10.80 -8.13
CA PHE A 35 -12.68 11.76 -8.08
C PHE A 35 -13.79 11.39 -7.09
N PRO A 36 -14.29 10.15 -7.02
CA PRO A 36 -15.30 9.78 -6.02
C PRO A 36 -14.78 9.85 -4.58
N LEU A 37 -13.48 9.68 -4.38
CA LEU A 37 -12.88 9.73 -3.05
C LEU A 37 -12.81 11.17 -2.51
N ARG A 38 -12.75 12.17 -3.38
CA ARG A 38 -12.80 13.58 -2.99
C ARG A 38 -14.09 13.92 -2.25
N ASP A 39 -15.23 13.36 -2.68
CA ASP A 39 -16.52 13.59 -2.03
C ASP A 39 -16.56 13.01 -0.60
N VAL A 40 -15.79 11.95 -0.35
CA VAL A 40 -15.67 11.35 0.98
C VAL A 40 -14.75 12.18 1.89
N VAL A 41 -13.69 12.75 1.32
CA VAL A 41 -12.64 13.46 2.07
C VAL A 41 -12.96 14.94 2.26
N ALA A 42 -13.70 15.58 1.35
CA ALA A 42 -14.03 16.99 1.40
C ALA A 42 -14.62 17.43 2.76
N PRO A 43 -15.61 16.72 3.36
CA PRO A 43 -16.14 17.09 4.67
C PRO A 43 -15.09 17.05 5.79
N LEU A 44 -14.13 16.11 5.71
CA LEU A 44 -13.08 15.98 6.73
C LEU A 44 -12.09 17.16 6.67
N ILE A 45 -11.88 17.71 5.46
CA ILE A 45 -11.03 18.89 5.26
C ILE A 45 -11.77 20.16 5.71
N GLU A 46 -13.08 20.25 5.40
CA GLU A 46 -13.91 21.41 5.74
C GLU A 46 -14.16 21.56 7.24
N ASP A 47 -14.21 20.48 8.01
CA ASP A 47 -14.43 20.49 9.45
C ASP A 47 -13.26 21.08 10.27
N GLY A 48 -12.24 21.64 9.60
CA GLY A 48 -11.17 22.40 10.22
C GLY A 48 -10.16 21.56 11.01
N ALA A 49 -10.16 20.25 10.78
CA ALA A 49 -9.03 19.42 11.18
C ALA A 49 -7.77 19.92 10.47
N ASP A 50 -6.61 19.81 11.12
CA ASP A 50 -5.30 20.12 10.51
C ASP A 50 -4.96 19.16 9.34
N THR A 51 -5.95 18.93 8.45
CA THR A 51 -5.83 17.99 7.35
C THR A 51 -5.21 18.68 6.14
N HIS A 52 -4.08 18.15 5.71
CA HIS A 52 -3.39 18.59 4.51
C HIS A 52 -3.85 17.78 3.31
N HIS A 53 -4.47 18.43 2.34
CA HIS A 53 -4.80 17.80 1.05
C HIS A 53 -3.72 18.12 0.02
N ALA A 54 -2.95 17.12 -0.36
CA ALA A 54 -1.92 17.23 -1.38
C ALA A 54 -2.32 16.50 -2.66
N VAL A 55 -1.99 17.10 -3.79
CA VAL A 55 -2.20 16.50 -5.12
C VAL A 55 -0.85 16.41 -5.83
N MET A 56 -0.48 15.20 -6.21
CA MET A 56 0.74 14.96 -6.93
C MET A 56 0.73 15.66 -8.31
N PRO A 57 1.82 16.29 -8.76
CA PRO A 57 1.87 16.91 -10.09
C PRO A 57 1.61 15.89 -11.18
N PRO A 58 0.95 16.29 -12.30
CA PRO A 58 0.61 15.36 -13.37
C PRO A 58 1.83 14.63 -13.91
N ALA A 59 1.69 13.33 -14.14
CA ALA A 59 2.73 12.53 -14.76
C ALA A 59 3.02 12.97 -16.20
N GLN A 60 4.27 13.10 -16.58
CA GLN A 60 4.76 13.52 -17.88
C GLN A 60 5.54 12.39 -18.58
N PRO A 61 5.45 12.23 -19.91
CA PRO A 61 4.41 12.74 -20.78
C PRO A 61 3.06 12.07 -20.51
N PHE A 62 1.99 12.69 -20.97
CA PHE A 62 0.62 12.15 -20.93
C PHE A 62 0.49 11.02 -21.96
N ALA A 63 1.22 9.93 -21.78
CA ALA A 63 1.11 8.78 -22.67
C ALA A 63 -0.06 7.90 -22.24
N PRO A 64 -0.97 7.55 -23.14
CA PRO A 64 -2.14 6.73 -22.79
C PRO A 64 -1.81 5.32 -22.29
N SER A 65 -0.61 4.84 -22.57
CA SER A 65 -0.30 3.41 -22.48
C SER A 65 0.88 3.02 -21.64
N SER A 66 1.46 3.87 -20.81
CA SER A 66 2.40 3.19 -19.94
C SER A 66 3.75 3.74 -19.66
N GLY A 67 4.19 4.70 -20.16
CA GLY A 67 5.60 4.64 -20.00
C GLY A 67 6.35 5.96 -20.00
N GLY A 68 5.76 7.00 -19.60
CA GLY A 68 6.45 8.26 -19.40
C GLY A 68 7.29 8.24 -18.11
N PRO A 69 8.16 9.25 -17.90
CA PRO A 69 9.03 9.32 -16.71
C PRO A 69 8.28 9.51 -15.38
N GLY A 70 6.98 9.72 -15.42
CA GLY A 70 6.18 9.95 -14.22
C GLY A 70 6.08 11.42 -13.82
N PRO A 71 6.03 11.72 -12.52
CA PRO A 71 6.12 10.80 -11.39
C PRO A 71 4.91 9.85 -11.27
N TYR A 72 5.15 8.59 -10.92
CA TYR A 72 4.13 7.60 -10.61
C TYR A 72 4.26 7.15 -9.16
N LEU A 73 3.14 7.11 -8.46
CA LEU A 73 3.03 6.63 -7.09
C LEU A 73 1.66 5.98 -6.94
N GLU A 74 1.59 4.82 -6.32
CA GLU A 74 0.35 4.10 -6.07
C GLU A 74 0.27 3.74 -4.59
N GLY A 75 -0.88 3.92 -3.96
CA GLY A 75 -1.03 3.73 -2.51
C GLY A 75 -0.73 2.31 -2.05
N GLY A 76 -0.95 1.30 -2.91
CA GLY A 76 -0.58 -0.08 -2.63
C GLY A 76 0.94 -0.34 -2.50
N ASP A 77 1.76 0.61 -2.92
CA ASP A 77 3.21 0.57 -2.75
C ASP A 77 3.69 1.22 -1.44
N ILE A 78 2.78 1.82 -0.65
CA ILE A 78 3.19 2.57 0.54
C ILE A 78 2.75 1.84 1.81
N ILE A 79 3.71 1.51 2.66
CA ILE A 79 3.48 0.94 3.99
C ILE A 79 4.03 1.92 5.02
N CYS A 80 3.23 2.25 6.03
CA CYS A 80 3.59 3.20 7.08
C CYS A 80 3.83 2.48 8.42
N TYR A 81 4.88 2.87 9.10
CA TYR A 81 5.13 2.51 10.50
C TYR A 81 5.71 3.72 11.22
N ASN A 82 4.99 4.25 12.19
CA ASN A 82 5.35 5.51 12.86
C ASN A 82 5.61 6.62 11.82
N ASN A 83 6.80 7.22 11.85
CA ASN A 83 7.23 8.22 10.87
C ASN A 83 8.03 7.63 9.69
N HIS A 84 8.01 6.32 9.48
CA HIS A 84 8.69 5.65 8.35
C HIS A 84 7.68 5.22 7.28
N LEU A 85 7.96 5.58 6.03
CA LEU A 85 7.21 5.15 4.86
C LEU A 85 8.08 4.24 3.99
N PHE A 86 7.71 2.97 3.87
CA PHE A 86 8.35 2.03 2.96
C PHE A 86 7.62 2.09 1.64
N VAL A 87 8.34 2.39 0.55
CA VAL A 87 7.73 2.66 -0.75
C VAL A 87 8.29 1.72 -1.82
N GLY A 88 7.46 0.81 -2.30
CA GLY A 88 7.80 -0.10 -3.38
C GLY A 88 8.15 0.66 -4.66
N GLU A 89 9.24 0.28 -5.32
CA GLU A 89 9.63 0.81 -6.62
C GLU A 89 9.67 -0.32 -7.64
N SER A 90 8.92 -0.16 -8.74
CA SER A 90 8.89 -1.13 -9.82
C SER A 90 8.72 -0.44 -11.19
N ASP A 91 8.94 -1.19 -12.27
CA ASP A 91 8.71 -0.68 -13.63
C ASP A 91 7.22 -0.71 -14.05
N ILE A 92 6.35 -1.23 -13.20
CA ILE A 92 4.93 -1.48 -13.54
C ILE A 92 3.93 -0.63 -12.74
N ALA A 93 4.35 -0.05 -11.61
CA ALA A 93 3.54 0.82 -10.75
C ALA A 93 4.33 2.06 -10.32
N THR A 94 4.65 2.20 -9.04
CA THR A 94 5.43 3.32 -8.50
C THR A 94 6.85 3.31 -9.04
N ASN A 95 7.34 4.49 -9.39
CA ASN A 95 8.72 4.67 -9.82
C ASN A 95 9.48 5.64 -8.92
N ARG A 96 10.81 5.65 -9.08
CA ARG A 96 11.71 6.50 -8.29
C ARG A 96 11.36 8.00 -8.33
N ALA A 97 10.75 8.49 -9.41
CA ALA A 97 10.31 9.88 -9.48
C ALA A 97 9.12 10.14 -8.54
N GLY A 98 8.22 9.16 -8.39
CA GLY A 98 7.12 9.20 -7.43
C GLY A 98 7.60 9.14 -5.99
N THR A 99 8.46 8.18 -5.66
CA THR A 99 9.05 8.06 -4.32
C THR A 99 9.78 9.33 -3.91
N ARG A 100 10.59 9.90 -4.81
CA ARG A 100 11.30 11.17 -4.55
C ARG A 100 10.33 12.34 -4.34
N TRP A 101 9.25 12.39 -5.09
CA TRP A 101 8.25 13.42 -4.89
C TRP A 101 7.62 13.31 -3.50
N LEU A 102 7.26 12.09 -3.07
CA LEU A 102 6.71 11.83 -1.74
C LEU A 102 7.70 12.25 -0.66
N ASP A 103 8.97 11.85 -0.77
CA ASP A 103 10.03 12.20 0.18
C ASP A 103 10.19 13.74 0.32
N ASN A 104 10.23 14.45 -0.80
CA ASN A 104 10.30 15.92 -0.80
C ASN A 104 9.05 16.59 -0.19
N TYR A 105 7.87 15.96 -0.36
CA TYR A 105 6.63 16.50 0.19
C TYR A 105 6.51 16.23 1.69
N ILE A 106 6.70 14.97 2.12
CA ILE A 106 6.38 14.55 3.49
C ILE A 106 7.57 14.69 4.45
N GLY A 107 8.79 14.70 3.94
CA GLY A 107 10.01 14.82 4.73
C GLY A 107 10.06 16.03 5.65
N PRO A 108 9.65 17.25 5.20
CA PRO A 108 9.56 18.43 6.07
C PRO A 108 8.62 18.30 7.28
N PHE A 109 7.72 17.32 7.26
CA PHE A 109 6.81 16.99 8.37
C PHE A 109 7.37 15.90 9.30
N GLY A 110 8.64 15.49 9.11
CA GLY A 110 9.32 14.55 9.99
C GLY A 110 9.24 13.09 9.57
N TYR A 111 8.65 12.79 8.42
CA TYR A 111 8.60 11.43 7.89
C TYR A 111 9.87 11.07 7.12
N GLN A 112 10.23 9.80 7.15
CA GLN A 112 11.37 9.23 6.45
C GLN A 112 10.87 8.24 5.39
N VAL A 113 11.23 8.45 4.14
CA VAL A 113 10.85 7.59 3.03
C VAL A 113 11.97 6.61 2.71
N HIS A 114 11.65 5.31 2.74
CA HIS A 114 12.54 4.21 2.43
C HIS A 114 12.15 3.59 1.08
N PRO A 115 12.91 3.85 0.00
CA PRO A 115 12.68 3.17 -1.27
C PRO A 115 12.91 1.67 -1.12
N MET A 116 11.98 0.87 -1.62
CA MET A 116 11.97 -0.59 -1.59
C MET A 116 11.94 -1.12 -3.04
N PRO A 117 13.09 -1.20 -3.73
CA PRO A 117 13.13 -1.75 -5.07
C PRO A 117 12.59 -3.19 -5.12
N MET A 118 11.75 -3.47 -6.12
CA MET A 118 11.11 -4.76 -6.34
C MET A 118 11.51 -5.35 -7.69
N LYS A 119 11.54 -6.69 -7.79
CA LYS A 119 11.86 -7.38 -9.05
C LYS A 119 10.72 -7.38 -10.08
N GLY A 120 9.52 -6.94 -9.67
CA GLY A 120 8.39 -6.66 -10.56
C GLY A 120 7.52 -7.86 -10.95
N ALA A 121 7.58 -8.96 -10.20
CA ALA A 121 6.61 -10.05 -10.35
C ALA A 121 5.24 -9.68 -9.76
N PHE A 122 5.24 -8.85 -8.72
CA PHE A 122 4.06 -8.32 -8.06
C PHE A 122 3.85 -6.85 -8.40
N LEU A 123 2.58 -6.42 -8.44
CA LEU A 123 2.23 -5.04 -8.82
C LEU A 123 2.70 -4.02 -7.77
N HIS A 124 2.44 -4.30 -6.49
CA HIS A 124 2.69 -3.40 -5.37
C HIS A 124 3.49 -4.07 -4.24
N LEU A 125 4.14 -3.25 -3.41
CA LEU A 125 4.84 -3.70 -2.20
C LEU A 125 3.92 -4.48 -1.26
N LEU A 126 2.66 -4.07 -1.11
CA LEU A 126 1.65 -4.81 -0.35
C LEU A 126 1.38 -6.23 -0.88
N GLY A 127 1.78 -6.55 -2.10
CA GLY A 127 1.73 -7.91 -2.63
C GLY A 127 2.79 -8.85 -2.07
N ILE A 128 3.87 -8.29 -1.52
CA ILE A 128 5.03 -9.06 -1.03
C ILE A 128 5.38 -8.79 0.43
N MET A 129 4.91 -7.68 1.01
CA MET A 129 5.23 -7.30 2.39
C MET A 129 4.03 -6.67 3.08
N VAL A 130 3.83 -6.99 4.36
CA VAL A 130 2.92 -6.27 5.26
C VAL A 130 3.44 -6.29 6.69
N LEU A 131 3.27 -5.20 7.40
CA LEU A 131 3.54 -5.11 8.82
C LEU A 131 2.27 -5.57 9.56
N VAL A 132 2.34 -6.71 10.25
CA VAL A 132 1.19 -7.28 10.98
C VAL A 132 0.97 -6.53 12.29
N ARG A 133 2.06 -6.28 13.01
CA ARG A 133 2.14 -5.45 14.22
C ARG A 133 3.58 -5.03 14.43
N GLU A 134 3.83 -4.18 15.40
CA GLU A 134 5.22 -3.88 15.79
C GLU A 134 6.01 -5.15 16.08
N GLY A 135 7.18 -5.26 15.48
CA GLY A 135 8.08 -6.41 15.61
C GLY A 135 7.71 -7.66 14.81
N LEU A 136 6.66 -7.63 13.99
CA LEU A 136 6.23 -8.79 13.18
C LEU A 136 5.76 -8.37 11.77
N LEU A 137 6.33 -9.01 10.74
CA LEU A 137 5.91 -8.80 9.34
C LEU A 137 5.79 -10.12 8.57
N LEU A 138 4.96 -10.10 7.52
CA LEU A 138 4.94 -11.12 6.47
C LEU A 138 5.77 -10.61 5.29
N LEU A 139 6.59 -11.47 4.68
CA LEU A 139 7.45 -11.09 3.57
C LEU A 139 7.66 -12.23 2.58
N HIS A 140 7.45 -11.94 1.30
CA HIS A 140 7.99 -12.73 0.19
C HIS A 140 9.28 -12.09 -0.29
N ARG A 141 10.40 -12.54 0.28
CA ARG A 141 11.72 -11.93 0.13
C ARG A 141 12.26 -11.99 -1.30
N ASP A 142 11.92 -13.05 -2.04
CA ASP A 142 12.48 -13.28 -3.36
C ASP A 142 12.16 -12.18 -4.38
N ASP A 143 11.06 -11.44 -4.19
CA ASP A 143 10.68 -10.31 -5.04
C ASP A 143 11.14 -8.94 -4.54
N LEU A 144 11.75 -8.86 -3.37
CA LEU A 144 12.40 -7.66 -2.87
C LEU A 144 13.84 -7.60 -3.40
N ASP A 145 14.25 -6.44 -3.95
CA ASP A 145 15.60 -6.23 -4.51
C ASP A 145 16.43 -5.30 -3.63
N CYS A 146 16.24 -5.39 -2.32
CA CYS A 146 17.02 -4.68 -1.31
C CYS A 146 16.97 -5.42 0.03
N GLU A 147 17.86 -5.06 0.95
CA GLU A 147 17.73 -5.43 2.36
C GLU A 147 16.61 -4.62 3.03
N LEU A 148 16.06 -5.19 4.11
CA LEU A 148 15.11 -4.44 4.94
C LEU A 148 15.80 -3.23 5.57
N PRO A 149 15.13 -2.07 5.63
CA PRO A 149 15.64 -0.90 6.34
C PRO A 149 15.95 -1.20 7.81
N GLU A 150 16.94 -0.50 8.36
CA GLU A 150 17.44 -0.72 9.73
C GLU A 150 16.32 -0.75 10.77
N VAL A 151 15.29 0.08 10.61
CA VAL A 151 14.13 0.13 11.51
C VAL A 151 13.31 -1.17 11.55
N LEU A 152 13.44 -2.03 10.54
CA LEU A 152 12.80 -3.35 10.46
C LEU A 152 13.80 -4.51 10.64
N ALA A 153 15.10 -4.24 10.85
CA ALA A 153 16.14 -5.27 10.82
C ALA A 153 15.97 -6.34 11.92
N ASP A 154 15.47 -5.93 13.07
CA ASP A 154 15.26 -6.83 14.22
C ASP A 154 13.83 -7.40 14.30
N TRP A 155 13.00 -7.14 13.28
CA TRP A 155 11.62 -7.63 13.26
C TRP A 155 11.58 -9.12 12.91
N GLU A 156 10.69 -9.84 13.56
CA GLU A 156 10.39 -11.23 13.21
C GLU A 156 9.68 -11.29 11.85
N VAL A 157 10.21 -12.13 10.95
CA VAL A 157 9.68 -12.31 9.59
C VAL A 157 9.03 -13.67 9.48
N ILE A 158 7.77 -13.68 9.06
CA ILE A 158 7.13 -14.89 8.54
C ILE A 158 7.38 -14.89 7.03
N GLU A 159 8.32 -15.74 6.59
CA GLU A 159 8.64 -15.87 5.17
C GLU A 159 7.49 -16.56 4.43
N LEU A 160 7.12 -15.98 3.29
CA LEU A 160 6.07 -16.49 2.40
C LEU A 160 6.66 -17.25 1.24
N THR A 161 5.96 -18.29 0.83
CA THR A 161 6.15 -18.90 -0.49
C THR A 161 5.53 -18.00 -1.56
N GLU A 162 5.93 -18.19 -2.82
CA GLU A 162 5.36 -17.48 -3.97
C GLU A 162 3.83 -17.73 -4.08
N ASP A 163 3.38 -18.96 -3.82
CA ASP A 163 1.96 -19.30 -3.87
C ASP A 163 1.16 -18.58 -2.78
N GLU A 164 1.70 -18.43 -1.57
CA GLU A 164 1.06 -17.69 -0.49
C GLU A 164 1.01 -16.18 -0.78
N ALA A 165 2.07 -15.62 -1.34
CA ALA A 165 2.06 -14.23 -1.77
C ALA A 165 1.05 -14.01 -2.91
N LYS A 166 0.98 -14.90 -3.90
CA LYS A 166 -0.02 -14.87 -4.97
C LYS A 166 -1.46 -15.06 -4.46
N ALA A 167 -1.62 -15.77 -3.35
CA ALA A 167 -2.91 -15.93 -2.66
C ALA A 167 -3.22 -14.75 -1.71
N TYR A 168 -2.50 -13.63 -1.85
CA TYR A 168 -2.73 -12.38 -1.11
C TYR A 168 -2.50 -12.45 0.41
N ALA A 169 -1.59 -13.31 0.90
CA ALA A 169 -1.31 -13.41 2.34
C ALA A 169 -0.94 -12.06 3.00
N THR A 170 -0.27 -11.18 2.26
CA THR A 170 0.14 -9.84 2.71
C THR A 170 -0.93 -8.77 2.52
N VAL A 171 -1.97 -9.06 1.73
CA VAL A 171 -2.98 -8.06 1.33
C VAL A 171 -4.19 -8.09 2.27
N GLY A 172 -3.92 -8.31 3.55
CA GLY A 172 -4.86 -8.25 4.66
C GLY A 172 -4.85 -6.89 5.36
N VAL A 173 -5.51 -6.82 6.51
CA VAL A 173 -5.59 -5.60 7.33
C VAL A 173 -5.37 -5.94 8.80
N SER A 174 -4.38 -5.31 9.42
CA SER A 174 -4.23 -5.33 10.87
C SER A 174 -5.30 -4.45 11.51
N LEU A 175 -6.10 -5.04 12.39
CA LEU A 175 -7.10 -4.29 13.16
C LEU A 175 -6.45 -3.67 14.42
N ASP A 176 -5.50 -4.40 14.98
CA ASP A 176 -4.70 -4.02 16.14
C ASP A 176 -3.50 -5.00 16.24
N ASP A 177 -2.71 -4.90 17.32
CA ASP A 177 -1.53 -5.74 17.54
C ASP A 177 -1.83 -7.25 17.69
N SER A 178 -3.09 -7.61 17.84
CA SER A 178 -3.53 -8.99 18.14
C SER A 178 -4.46 -9.60 17.10
N ARG A 179 -4.91 -8.84 16.10
CA ARG A 179 -5.89 -9.32 15.09
C ARG A 179 -5.51 -8.89 13.68
N TYR A 180 -5.52 -9.85 12.77
CA TYR A 180 -5.23 -9.63 11.36
C TYR A 180 -6.31 -10.24 10.46
N ILE A 181 -6.99 -9.42 9.66
CA ILE A 181 -7.94 -9.88 8.63
C ILE A 181 -7.13 -10.36 7.44
N MET A 182 -7.42 -11.57 6.95
CA MET A 182 -6.75 -12.18 5.82
C MET A 182 -7.72 -12.99 4.95
N PRO A 183 -7.40 -13.23 3.66
CA PRO A 183 -8.19 -14.14 2.85
C PRO A 183 -8.13 -15.56 3.42
N SER A 184 -9.24 -16.30 3.29
CA SER A 184 -9.32 -17.71 3.70
C SER A 184 -8.44 -18.61 2.83
N GLY A 185 -8.13 -19.80 3.36
CA GLY A 185 -7.37 -20.82 2.63
C GLY A 185 -5.84 -20.76 2.83
N LEU A 186 -5.35 -19.89 3.68
CA LEU A 186 -3.92 -19.72 3.99
C LEU A 186 -3.58 -20.33 5.37
N GLY A 187 -3.96 -21.58 5.61
CA GLY A 187 -3.88 -22.22 6.93
C GLY A 187 -2.49 -22.16 7.59
N ARG A 188 -1.39 -22.32 6.82
CA ARG A 188 -0.04 -22.19 7.39
C ARG A 188 0.21 -20.78 7.94
N ILE A 189 -0.21 -19.74 7.23
CA ILE A 189 -0.04 -18.36 7.66
C ILE A 189 -0.93 -18.07 8.88
N ALA A 190 -2.18 -18.54 8.86
CA ALA A 190 -3.06 -18.43 10.01
C ALA A 190 -2.46 -19.08 11.27
N ASP A 191 -1.89 -20.30 11.13
CA ASP A 191 -1.19 -20.99 12.22
C ASP A 191 0.06 -20.24 12.70
N GLU A 192 0.85 -19.67 11.79
CA GLU A 192 2.04 -18.88 12.13
C GLU A 192 1.69 -17.59 12.87
N LEU A 193 0.63 -16.91 12.47
CA LEU A 193 0.12 -15.73 13.17
C LEU A 193 -0.41 -16.09 14.57
N ALA A 194 -1.23 -17.16 14.68
CA ALA A 194 -1.78 -17.62 15.95
C ALA A 194 -0.70 -18.02 16.96
N ARG A 195 0.37 -18.70 16.51
CA ARG A 195 1.52 -19.04 17.38
C ARG A 195 2.23 -17.81 17.97
N ARG A 196 2.11 -16.64 17.30
CA ARG A 196 2.69 -15.37 17.71
C ARG A 196 1.69 -14.46 18.44
N GLY A 197 0.51 -15.00 18.79
CA GLY A 197 -0.52 -14.27 19.52
C GLY A 197 -1.33 -13.30 18.67
N VAL A 198 -1.30 -13.46 17.34
CA VAL A 198 -2.15 -12.71 16.41
C VAL A 198 -3.29 -13.61 15.96
N GLU A 199 -4.52 -13.23 16.25
CA GLU A 199 -5.73 -13.92 15.79
C GLU A 199 -5.95 -13.67 14.30
N PRO A 200 -5.88 -14.71 13.44
CA PRO A 200 -6.23 -14.57 12.03
C PRO A 200 -7.75 -14.56 11.88
N ILE A 201 -8.27 -13.49 11.30
CA ILE A 201 -9.69 -13.38 10.93
C ILE A 201 -9.79 -13.71 9.44
N GLU A 202 -10.08 -14.97 9.15
CA GLU A 202 -10.20 -15.43 7.76
C GLU A 202 -11.54 -15.03 7.16
N ILE A 203 -11.50 -14.46 5.96
CA ILE A 203 -12.69 -14.07 5.21
C ILE A 203 -12.65 -14.66 3.80
N ASP A 204 -13.81 -15.05 3.29
CA ASP A 204 -13.96 -15.41 1.88
C ASP A 204 -13.99 -14.13 1.04
N TYR A 205 -12.96 -13.95 0.20
CA TYR A 205 -12.76 -12.75 -0.61
C TYR A 205 -12.58 -13.08 -2.10
N ASP A 206 -12.86 -14.29 -2.53
CA ASP A 206 -12.56 -14.81 -3.87
C ASP A 206 -13.20 -13.98 -4.98
N HIS A 207 -14.43 -13.53 -4.79
CA HIS A 207 -15.15 -12.72 -5.78
C HIS A 207 -14.51 -11.35 -6.04
N VAL A 208 -13.88 -10.76 -5.04
CA VAL A 208 -13.18 -9.47 -5.17
C VAL A 208 -11.75 -9.69 -5.65
N SER A 209 -11.05 -10.68 -5.10
CA SER A 209 -9.66 -10.99 -5.46
C SER A 209 -9.50 -11.44 -6.91
N TYR A 210 -10.54 -11.99 -7.52
CA TYR A 210 -10.58 -12.29 -8.95
C TYR A 210 -10.21 -11.09 -9.84
N TRP A 211 -10.47 -9.86 -9.37
CA TRP A 211 -10.17 -8.62 -10.10
C TRP A 211 -8.76 -8.06 -9.86
N GLY A 212 -7.94 -8.77 -9.08
CA GLY A 212 -6.52 -8.47 -8.91
C GLY A 212 -6.17 -7.65 -7.66
N GLY A 213 -6.99 -7.71 -6.62
CA GLY A 213 -6.73 -7.08 -5.32
C GLY A 213 -7.45 -7.81 -4.19
N CYS A 214 -7.13 -7.50 -2.95
CA CYS A 214 -7.72 -8.15 -1.78
C CYS A 214 -8.15 -7.11 -0.73
N VAL A 215 -8.24 -7.51 0.54
CA VAL A 215 -8.85 -6.73 1.62
C VAL A 215 -8.27 -5.32 1.74
N SER A 216 -6.95 -5.19 1.88
CA SER A 216 -6.32 -3.86 2.02
C SER A 216 -6.46 -2.99 0.77
N CYS A 217 -6.50 -3.60 -0.43
CA CYS A 217 -6.75 -2.83 -1.66
C CYS A 217 -8.14 -2.20 -1.68
N SER A 218 -9.13 -2.90 -1.09
CA SER A 218 -10.55 -2.50 -1.07
C SER A 218 -10.90 -1.61 0.10
N THR A 219 -9.94 -1.27 0.94
CA THR A 219 -10.10 -0.39 2.10
C THR A 219 -9.13 0.77 2.01
N HIS A 220 -9.47 1.89 2.61
CA HIS A 220 -8.57 3.03 2.75
C HIS A 220 -8.80 3.72 4.09
N ALA A 221 -7.73 3.95 4.82
CA ALA A 221 -7.80 4.74 6.04
C ALA A 221 -7.96 6.22 5.68
N VAL A 222 -9.05 6.85 6.13
CA VAL A 222 -9.29 8.29 5.90
C VAL A 222 -8.49 9.17 6.87
N SER A 223 -8.07 8.61 8.01
CA SER A 223 -7.11 9.21 8.95
C SER A 223 -6.21 8.13 9.52
N ARG A 224 -5.00 8.49 9.88
CA ARG A 224 -4.07 7.61 10.59
C ARG A 224 -3.43 8.41 11.70
N ASP A 225 -3.40 7.84 12.89
CA ASP A 225 -2.60 8.38 13.97
C ASP A 225 -1.11 8.29 13.59
N PRO A 226 -0.31 9.28 13.96
CA PRO A 226 1.12 9.31 13.65
C PRO A 226 1.88 8.15 14.31
#